data_b03656e51f2ae78ab79c973b02f38a2b
#
_entry.id   b03656e51f2ae78ab79c973b02f38a2b
#
_cell.length_a   1.000
_cell.length_b   1.000
_cell.length_c   1.000
_cell.angle_alpha   90.00
_cell.angle_beta   90.00
_cell.angle_gamma   90.00
#
_symmetry.space_group_name_H-M   'P 1'
#
loop_
_entity.id
_entity.type
_entity.pdbx_description
1 polymer ?
#
loop_
_entity_poly.entity_id
_entity_poly.type
_entity_poly.pdbx_seq_one_letter_code
_entity_poly.pdbx_strand_id
1 'polypeptide(L)'
;MFCVVSWPGKELAEETYFCGTNSGNSKDKIEVLPNLKRGKAKNISIPIIKKAIANYECRLVDKLSTGDHTIFVGEIITVWTTDSPGKNLCSIDDSAGYDKVFEKDRFKFGVVK
;
A
#
# COMPACT_ATOMS: atom_id res chain seq x y z
N MET A 1 -16.39 -0.99 -10.68
CA MET A 1 -15.38 -1.70 -9.88
C MET A 1 -14.81 -0.78 -8.80
N PHE A 2 -14.52 -1.33 -7.65
CA PHE A 2 -14.00 -0.59 -6.50
C PHE A 2 -12.64 -1.11 -6.09
N CYS A 3 -11.83 -0.28 -5.46
CA CYS A 3 -10.56 -0.69 -4.88
C CYS A 3 -10.24 0.14 -3.64
N VAL A 4 -9.29 -0.34 -2.86
CA VAL A 4 -8.69 0.40 -1.75
C VAL A 4 -7.22 0.60 -2.05
N VAL A 5 -6.75 1.83 -1.94
CA VAL A 5 -5.33 2.15 -2.00
C VAL A 5 -4.85 2.41 -0.57
N SER A 6 -3.97 1.56 -0.09
CA SER A 6 -3.42 1.65 1.26
C SER A 6 -1.98 2.15 1.22
N TRP A 7 -1.68 3.13 2.04
CA TRP A 7 -0.37 3.78 2.08
C TRP A 7 0.41 3.27 3.29
N PRO A 8 1.48 2.48 3.09
CA PRO A 8 2.23 1.94 4.21
C PRO A 8 3.18 2.98 4.81
N GLY A 9 3.31 2.93 6.13
CA GLY A 9 4.41 3.58 6.83
C GLY A 9 5.56 2.61 7.07
N LYS A 10 6.58 3.03 7.82
CA LYS A 10 7.77 2.20 8.07
C LYS A 10 7.46 0.89 8.78
N GLU A 11 6.39 0.84 9.55
CA GLU A 11 6.00 -0.36 10.30
C GLU A 11 5.55 -1.52 9.41
N LEU A 12 5.17 -1.23 8.16
CA LEU A 12 4.70 -2.22 7.20
C LEU A 12 5.74 -2.53 6.11
N ALA A 13 7.03 -2.27 6.36
CA ALA A 13 8.06 -2.49 5.36
C ALA A 13 8.19 -3.94 4.91
N GLU A 14 8.20 -4.89 5.86
CA GLU A 14 8.26 -6.32 5.53
C GLU A 14 7.03 -6.80 4.80
N GLU A 15 5.85 -6.35 5.22
CA GLU A 15 4.57 -6.68 4.59
C GLU A 15 4.51 -6.12 3.17
N THR A 16 5.05 -4.93 2.95
CA THR A 16 5.14 -4.34 1.62
C THR A 16 6.03 -5.17 0.70
N TYR A 17 7.18 -5.63 1.20
CA TYR A 17 8.06 -6.53 0.46
C TYR A 17 7.34 -7.82 0.10
N PHE A 18 6.66 -8.44 1.07
CA PHE A 18 5.93 -9.69 0.84
C PHE A 18 4.83 -9.50 -0.22
N CYS A 19 4.07 -8.42 -0.14
CA CYS A 19 3.01 -8.14 -1.12
C CYS A 19 3.55 -7.94 -2.53
N GLY A 20 4.73 -7.34 -2.66
CA GLY A 20 5.37 -7.11 -3.96
C GLY A 20 6.04 -8.35 -4.55
N THR A 21 6.31 -9.37 -3.75
CA THR A 21 7.03 -10.57 -4.19
C THR A 21 6.17 -11.84 -4.23
N ASN A 22 4.90 -11.75 -3.86
CA ASN A 22 3.96 -12.87 -3.89
C ASN A 22 2.69 -12.47 -4.62
N SER A 23 2.14 -13.39 -5.42
CA SER A 23 0.89 -13.15 -6.13
C SER A 23 -0.32 -13.37 -5.24
N GLY A 24 -1.34 -12.52 -5.35
CA GLY A 24 -2.63 -12.71 -4.72
C GLY A 24 -3.39 -13.93 -5.23
N ASN A 25 -3.01 -14.46 -6.41
CA ASN A 25 -3.60 -15.69 -6.94
C ASN A 25 -3.20 -16.93 -6.15
N SER A 26 -2.07 -16.90 -5.45
CA SER A 26 -1.58 -18.04 -4.67
C SER A 26 -1.81 -17.90 -3.17
N LYS A 27 -2.03 -16.69 -2.68
CA LYS A 27 -2.18 -16.41 -1.23
C LYS A 27 -3.12 -15.25 -0.98
N ASP A 28 -3.97 -15.37 0.05
CA ASP A 28 -4.64 -14.22 0.63
C ASP A 28 -3.62 -13.50 1.52
N LYS A 29 -3.06 -12.42 1.01
CA LYS A 29 -1.96 -11.70 1.66
C LYS A 29 -2.35 -11.12 3.02
N ILE A 30 -3.60 -10.69 3.18
CA ILE A 30 -4.05 -10.12 4.44
C ILE A 30 -4.14 -11.19 5.53
N GLU A 31 -4.56 -12.40 5.18
CA GLU A 31 -4.66 -13.50 6.15
C GLU A 31 -3.30 -14.01 6.61
N VAL A 32 -2.31 -14.10 5.71
CA VAL A 32 -0.99 -14.63 6.07
C VAL A 32 -0.07 -13.61 6.72
N LEU A 33 -0.43 -12.33 6.71
CA LEU A 33 0.37 -11.26 7.30
C LEU A 33 -0.38 -10.64 8.49
N PRO A 34 -0.11 -11.09 9.72
CA PRO A 34 -0.90 -10.66 10.88
C PRO A 34 -0.80 -9.16 11.18
N ASN A 35 0.27 -8.49 10.72
CA ASN A 35 0.38 -7.05 10.89
C ASN A 35 -0.50 -6.25 9.92
N LEU A 36 -0.97 -6.87 8.83
CA LEU A 36 -1.93 -6.25 7.93
C LEU A 36 -3.35 -6.47 8.47
N LYS A 37 -3.69 -5.80 9.54
CA LYS A 37 -5.00 -5.96 10.15
C LYS A 37 -6.10 -5.44 9.22
N ARG A 38 -7.07 -6.31 8.97
CA ARG A 38 -8.22 -6.01 8.14
C ARG A 38 -9.16 -5.05 8.88
N GLY A 39 -9.56 -3.97 8.22
CA GLY A 39 -10.58 -3.06 8.72
C GLY A 39 -11.78 -3.02 7.78
N LYS A 40 -12.94 -2.62 8.30
CA LYS A 40 -14.13 -2.48 7.49
C LYS A 40 -14.15 -1.12 6.80
N ALA A 41 -14.27 -1.11 5.48
CA ALA A 41 -14.44 0.12 4.71
C ALA A 41 -15.82 0.74 4.98
N LYS A 42 -15.94 2.02 4.69
CA LYS A 42 -17.19 2.76 4.94
C LYS A 42 -18.24 2.54 3.85
N ASN A 43 -17.82 2.61 2.59
CA ASN A 43 -18.75 2.63 1.45
C ASN A 43 -18.64 1.44 0.51
N ILE A 44 -17.61 0.61 0.66
CA ILE A 44 -17.36 -0.52 -0.23
C ILE A 44 -17.13 -1.79 0.58
N SER A 45 -17.20 -2.96 -0.07
CA SER A 45 -17.01 -4.24 0.60
C SER A 45 -15.56 -4.70 0.72
N ILE A 46 -14.64 -4.02 0.03
CA ILE A 46 -13.21 -4.35 0.07
C ILE A 46 -12.62 -3.82 1.38
N PRO A 47 -11.84 -4.63 2.12
CA PRO A 47 -11.32 -4.18 3.41
C PRO A 47 -10.24 -3.11 3.29
N ILE A 48 -10.11 -2.29 4.31
CA ILE A 48 -8.97 -1.39 4.49
C ILE A 48 -7.88 -2.08 5.31
N ILE A 49 -6.68 -1.53 5.31
CA ILE A 49 -5.55 -1.99 6.13
C ILE A 49 -5.45 -1.05 7.33
N LYS A 50 -5.76 -1.56 8.53
CA LYS A 50 -5.82 -0.72 9.73
C LYS A 50 -4.50 -0.05 10.09
N LYS A 51 -3.37 -0.70 9.84
CA LYS A 51 -2.05 -0.16 10.18
C LYS A 51 -1.44 0.73 9.11
N ALA A 52 -2.09 0.89 7.97
CA ALA A 52 -1.63 1.84 6.96
C ALA A 52 -1.80 3.27 7.46
N ILE A 53 -0.92 4.16 7.01
CA ILE A 53 -1.02 5.58 7.38
C ILE A 53 -2.23 6.26 6.74
N ALA A 54 -2.71 5.73 5.62
CA ALA A 54 -3.93 6.17 4.97
C ALA A 54 -4.52 5.03 4.13
N ASN A 55 -5.82 5.06 3.95
CA ASN A 55 -6.55 4.19 3.03
C ASN A 55 -7.52 5.04 2.22
N TYR A 56 -7.51 4.88 0.92
CA TYR A 56 -8.45 5.55 0.01
C TYR A 56 -9.41 4.52 -0.54
N GLU A 57 -10.70 4.67 -0.24
CA GLU A 57 -11.76 3.90 -0.90
C GLU A 57 -12.05 4.56 -2.24
N CYS A 58 -11.92 3.82 -3.32
CA CYS A 58 -12.00 4.36 -4.67
C CYS A 58 -12.98 3.59 -5.53
N ARG A 59 -13.62 4.32 -6.45
CA ARG A 59 -14.37 3.74 -7.57
C ARG A 59 -13.52 3.88 -8.83
N LEU A 60 -13.27 2.77 -9.54
CA LEU A 60 -12.52 2.81 -10.78
C LEU A 60 -13.35 3.46 -11.88
N VAL A 61 -12.83 4.52 -12.48
CA VAL A 61 -13.53 5.32 -13.50
C VAL A 61 -12.88 5.22 -14.88
N ASP A 62 -11.62 4.79 -14.94
CA ASP A 62 -10.93 4.63 -16.23
C ASP A 62 -9.78 3.63 -16.10
N LYS A 63 -9.32 3.16 -17.25
CA LYS A 63 -8.22 2.21 -17.36
C LYS A 63 -7.50 2.43 -18.67
N LEU A 64 -6.16 2.47 -18.66
CA LEU A 64 -5.35 2.70 -19.84
C LEU A 64 -4.20 1.68 -19.88
N SER A 65 -4.10 0.94 -20.99
CA SER A 65 -2.99 0.01 -21.21
C SER A 65 -1.79 0.75 -21.83
N THR A 66 -0.62 0.57 -21.23
CA THR A 66 0.63 1.19 -21.68
C THR A 66 1.76 0.14 -21.66
N GLY A 67 2.01 -0.50 -22.81
CA GLY A 67 3.02 -1.55 -22.90
C GLY A 67 2.70 -2.72 -21.96
N ASP A 68 3.59 -3.01 -21.02
CA ASP A 68 3.43 -4.10 -20.04
C ASP A 68 2.75 -3.64 -18.74
N HIS A 69 2.20 -2.44 -18.71
CA HIS A 69 1.53 -1.86 -17.54
C HIS A 69 0.11 -1.44 -17.88
N THR A 70 -0.72 -1.39 -16.86
CA THR A 70 -2.07 -0.81 -16.96
C THR A 70 -2.18 0.29 -15.91
N ILE A 71 -2.60 1.48 -16.35
CA ILE A 71 -2.90 2.60 -15.47
C ILE A 71 -4.37 2.54 -15.11
N PHE A 72 -4.67 2.52 -13.81
CA PHE A 72 -6.04 2.59 -13.30
C PHE A 72 -6.29 3.97 -12.73
N VAL A 73 -7.42 4.56 -13.07
CA VAL A 73 -7.83 5.86 -12.54
C VAL A 73 -9.02 5.64 -11.62
N GLY A 74 -8.86 5.99 -10.35
CA GLY A 74 -9.89 5.84 -9.34
C GLY A 74 -10.37 7.18 -8.81
N GLU A 75 -11.68 7.32 -8.67
CA GLU A 75 -12.29 8.43 -7.94
C GLU A 75 -12.26 8.12 -6.46
N ILE A 76 -11.69 9.01 -5.65
CA ILE A 76 -11.64 8.81 -4.20
C ILE A 76 -13.01 9.11 -3.62
N ILE A 77 -13.59 8.11 -2.95
CA ILE A 77 -14.91 8.23 -2.29
C ILE A 77 -14.72 8.56 -0.81
N THR A 78 -13.77 7.92 -0.15
CA THR A 78 -13.54 8.05 1.29
C THR A 78 -12.04 7.99 1.56
N VAL A 79 -11.57 8.86 2.45
CA VAL A 79 -10.18 8.88 2.92
C VAL A 79 -10.16 8.52 4.39
N TRP A 80 -9.34 7.52 4.74
CA TRP A 80 -9.04 7.15 6.12
C TRP A 80 -7.63 7.60 6.45
N THR A 81 -7.46 8.31 7.55
CA THR A 81 -6.14 8.69 8.06
C THR A 81 -6.09 8.42 9.55
N THR A 82 -4.89 8.42 10.12
CA THR A 82 -4.69 8.34 11.56
C THR A 82 -4.38 9.72 12.12
N ASP A 83 -4.49 9.89 13.44
CA ASP A 83 -4.17 11.16 14.10
C ASP A 83 -2.67 11.51 13.98
N SER A 84 -1.81 10.50 13.86
CA SER A 84 -0.37 10.66 13.69
C SER A 84 0.10 9.72 12.59
N PRO A 85 -0.12 10.05 11.33
CA PRO A 85 0.06 9.11 10.22
C PRO A 85 1.51 8.73 9.94
N GLY A 86 2.48 9.53 10.37
CA GLY A 86 3.88 9.27 10.05
C GLY A 86 4.19 9.52 8.58
N LYS A 87 5.35 9.04 8.17
CA LYS A 87 5.83 9.23 6.81
C LYS A 87 5.55 8.01 5.94
N ASN A 88 5.21 8.27 4.69
CA ASN A 88 4.96 7.21 3.71
C ASN A 88 6.26 6.44 3.42
N LEU A 89 6.12 5.12 3.33
CA LEU A 89 7.22 4.24 2.91
C LEU A 89 7.42 4.37 1.40
N CYS A 90 8.67 4.54 0.97
CA CYS A 90 9.01 4.70 -0.44
C CYS A 90 10.08 3.70 -0.85
N SER A 91 10.08 3.31 -2.12
CA SER A 91 11.25 2.69 -2.74
C SER A 91 12.34 3.75 -2.85
N ILE A 92 13.53 3.42 -2.39
CA ILE A 92 14.63 4.38 -2.34
C ILE A 92 15.89 3.82 -3.01
N ASP A 93 16.79 4.72 -3.33
CA ASP A 93 18.17 4.42 -3.67
C ASP A 93 19.09 4.84 -2.50
N ASP A 94 20.37 5.09 -2.76
CA ASP A 94 21.32 5.49 -1.72
C ASP A 94 21.38 7.00 -1.51
N SER A 95 20.37 7.75 -1.93
CA SER A 95 20.38 9.21 -1.77
C SER A 95 20.21 9.62 -0.31
N ALA A 96 20.84 10.74 0.05
CA ALA A 96 20.91 11.21 1.43
C ALA A 96 19.59 11.78 1.97
N GLY A 97 18.58 11.95 1.14
CA GLY A 97 17.30 12.52 1.53
C GLY A 97 16.37 11.56 2.27
N TYR A 98 16.76 10.28 2.43
CA TYR A 98 15.92 9.25 3.00
C TYR A 98 16.61 8.50 4.13
N ASP A 99 15.84 8.06 5.10
CA ASP A 99 16.26 7.10 6.13
C ASP A 99 15.86 5.70 5.70
N LYS A 100 16.84 4.82 5.55
CA LYS A 100 16.57 3.43 5.17
C LYS A 100 15.92 2.68 6.33
N VAL A 101 14.81 2.00 6.05
CA VAL A 101 14.03 1.22 7.02
C VAL A 101 14.17 -0.27 6.76
N PHE A 102 14.32 -0.67 5.50
CA PHE A 102 14.28 -2.06 5.10
C PHE A 102 15.11 -2.28 3.85
N GLU A 103 15.84 -3.39 3.82
CA GLU A 103 16.56 -3.82 2.62
C GLU A 103 16.55 -5.35 2.55
N LYS A 104 16.09 -5.90 1.44
CA LYS A 104 16.15 -7.32 1.18
C LYS A 104 16.15 -7.55 -0.33
N ASP A 105 17.05 -8.40 -0.82
CA ASP A 105 17.25 -8.66 -2.25
C ASP A 105 17.53 -7.35 -2.99
N ARG A 106 16.71 -6.99 -3.96
CA ARG A 106 16.84 -5.74 -4.72
C ARG A 106 15.97 -4.61 -4.19
N PHE A 107 15.26 -4.86 -3.09
CA PHE A 107 14.30 -3.91 -2.55
C PHE A 107 14.92 -3.12 -1.42
N LYS A 108 14.87 -1.79 -1.53
CA LYS A 108 15.21 -0.86 -0.45
C LYS A 108 14.01 0.03 -0.20
N PHE A 109 13.56 0.09 1.02
CA PHE A 109 12.49 0.98 1.43
C PHE A 109 12.97 1.93 2.51
N GLY A 110 12.47 3.14 2.45
CA GLY A 110 12.78 4.15 3.43
C GLY A 110 11.72 5.22 3.51
N VAL A 111 11.95 6.17 4.37
CA VAL A 111 11.07 7.32 4.56
C VAL A 111 11.89 8.59 4.37
N VAL A 112 11.25 9.67 3.92
CA VAL A 112 11.91 10.96 3.75
C VAL A 112 12.39 11.48 5.10
N LYS A 113 13.57 12.06 5.13
CA LYS A 113 14.14 12.66 6.35
C LYS A 113 13.35 13.87 6.84
#